data_b03e6dd052f3fd831503e9d24129bb4b
#
_entry.id   b03e6dd052f3fd831503e9d24129bb4b
#
_cell.length_a   1.000
_cell.length_b   1.000
_cell.length_c   1.000
_cell.angle_alpha   90.00
_cell.angle_beta   90.00
_cell.angle_gamma   90.00
#
_symmetry.space_group_name_H-M   'P 1'
#
loop_
_entity.id
_entity.type
_entity.pdbx_description
1 polymer ?
#
loop_
_entity_poly.entity_id
_entity_poly.type
_entity_poly.pdbx_seq_one_letter_code
_entity_poly.pdbx_strand_id
1 'polypeptide(L)'
;REGEIEIAKRIEGGLMAMMEAISASPATIAEILNMGEEIREGKVVISTIVDGFSNPNEADDYVAEEDFDEFDEADDDDGKGGSKALTKKLEELKKQALERFDKLRELFEKVHKIYDKEGYGTPAYVKAQAALSEELMTIRFTAKTIEKLCDMVRGQVDDVRKKERELRRIIVDKCGMPQETFIKDFPANLLNLKWVEKQAAAGKPWSTIMARNIPPIQDLQQKLTDLQSRVVVPLAELKGINKRMNEGESTSRDAKKEMIEANLRLVISIAKKYTNRGLQFLDLIQEGNIGLMKAVDKFEYR
;
A
#
# COMPACT_ATOMS: atom_id res chain seq x y z
N ARG A 1 -27.02 4.60 -13.64
CA ARG A 1 -27.02 4.69 -12.16
C ARG A 1 -26.62 3.36 -11.51
N GLU A 2 -27.27 2.22 -11.78
CA GLU A 2 -26.92 0.92 -11.17
C GLU A 2 -25.49 0.47 -11.55
N GLY A 3 -25.10 0.59 -12.82
CA GLY A 3 -23.75 0.27 -13.27
C GLY A 3 -22.66 1.17 -12.68
N GLU A 4 -22.94 2.45 -12.46
CA GLU A 4 -21.99 3.38 -11.81
C GLU A 4 -21.75 3.01 -10.35
N ILE A 5 -22.80 2.60 -9.65
CA ILE A 5 -22.72 2.11 -8.27
C ILE A 5 -21.88 0.83 -8.19
N GLU A 6 -22.05 -0.09 -9.12
CA GLU A 6 -21.26 -1.32 -9.15
C GLU A 6 -19.78 -1.04 -9.43
N ILE A 7 -19.48 -0.15 -10.37
CA ILE A 7 -18.11 0.27 -10.66
C ILE A 7 -17.48 0.93 -9.42
N ALA A 8 -18.23 1.82 -8.76
CA ALA A 8 -17.79 2.50 -7.55
C ALA A 8 -17.45 1.52 -6.42
N LYS A 9 -18.32 0.52 -6.17
CA LYS A 9 -18.05 -0.55 -5.20
C LYS A 9 -16.81 -1.37 -5.56
N ARG A 10 -16.51 -1.56 -6.85
CA ARG A 10 -15.27 -2.25 -7.27
C ARG A 10 -14.03 -1.39 -7.04
N ILE A 11 -14.12 -0.07 -7.20
CA ILE A 11 -13.02 0.85 -6.87
C ILE A 11 -12.71 0.76 -5.38
N GLU A 12 -13.73 0.92 -4.53
CA GLU A 12 -13.60 0.84 -3.08
C GLU A 12 -13.11 -0.55 -2.64
N GLY A 13 -13.71 -1.62 -3.16
CA GLY A 13 -13.29 -3.00 -2.87
C GLY A 13 -11.83 -3.26 -3.22
N GLY A 14 -11.32 -2.68 -4.30
CA GLY A 14 -9.91 -2.73 -4.66
C GLY A 14 -9.01 -2.02 -3.64
N LEU A 15 -9.38 -0.82 -3.20
CA LEU A 15 -8.64 -0.09 -2.16
C LEU A 15 -8.66 -0.82 -0.81
N MET A 16 -9.81 -1.39 -0.43
CA MET A 16 -9.94 -2.20 0.78
C MET A 16 -9.06 -3.45 0.71
N ALA A 17 -9.03 -4.14 -0.43
CA ALA A 17 -8.16 -5.31 -0.64
C ALA A 17 -6.66 -4.94 -0.55
N MET A 18 -6.27 -3.76 -1.05
CA MET A 18 -4.92 -3.23 -0.88
C MET A 18 -4.59 -3.03 0.60
N MET A 19 -5.44 -2.35 1.36
CA MET A 19 -5.26 -2.11 2.79
C MET A 19 -5.21 -3.40 3.59
N GLU A 20 -6.10 -4.34 3.32
CA GLU A 20 -6.09 -5.66 3.96
C GLU A 20 -4.76 -6.40 3.69
N ALA A 21 -4.29 -6.39 2.44
CA ALA A 21 -3.01 -7.01 2.09
C ALA A 21 -1.84 -6.39 2.85
N ILE A 22 -1.72 -5.06 2.87
CA ILE A 22 -0.60 -4.37 3.54
C ILE A 22 -0.71 -4.41 5.06
N SER A 23 -1.89 -4.64 5.64
CA SER A 23 -2.07 -4.83 7.09
C SER A 23 -1.29 -6.02 7.63
N ALA A 24 -1.00 -7.01 6.79
CA ALA A 24 -0.17 -8.16 7.13
C ALA A 24 1.33 -7.84 7.23
N SER A 25 1.77 -6.64 6.82
CA SER A 25 3.16 -6.20 6.91
C SER A 25 3.40 -5.40 8.19
N PRO A 26 4.22 -5.89 9.15
CA PRO A 26 4.54 -5.13 10.35
C PRO A 26 5.20 -3.78 10.07
N ALA A 27 6.01 -3.70 9.03
CA ALA A 27 6.65 -2.44 8.61
C ALA A 27 5.62 -1.39 8.19
N THR A 28 4.54 -1.78 7.54
CA THR A 28 3.43 -0.88 7.16
C THR A 28 2.69 -0.38 8.40
N ILE A 29 2.41 -1.25 9.36
CA ILE A 29 1.75 -0.86 10.61
C ILE A 29 2.64 0.11 11.40
N ALA A 30 3.94 -0.15 11.47
CA ALA A 30 4.90 0.75 12.12
C ALA A 30 4.89 2.15 11.48
N GLU A 31 4.82 2.24 10.15
CA GLU A 31 4.73 3.53 9.43
C GLU A 31 3.40 4.24 9.73
N ILE A 32 2.28 3.52 9.77
CA ILE A 32 0.97 4.08 10.14
C ILE A 32 1.01 4.65 11.57
N LEU A 33 1.62 3.93 12.51
CA LEU A 33 1.77 4.40 13.89
C LEU A 33 2.69 5.62 13.97
N ASN A 34 3.73 5.69 13.15
CA ASN A 34 4.60 6.86 13.04
C ASN A 34 3.83 8.09 12.50
N MET A 35 3.01 7.92 11.47
CA MET A 35 2.10 8.97 11.00
C MET A 35 1.15 9.45 12.10
N GLY A 36 0.65 8.54 12.95
CA GLY A 36 -0.16 8.89 14.12
C GLY A 36 0.58 9.78 15.11
N GLU A 37 1.86 9.53 15.35
CA GLU A 37 2.69 10.40 16.20
C GLU A 37 2.94 11.77 15.55
N GLU A 38 3.19 11.82 14.23
CA GLU A 38 3.34 13.08 13.51
C GLU A 38 2.08 13.94 13.59
N ILE A 39 0.89 13.33 13.54
CA ILE A 39 -0.40 14.02 13.75
C ILE A 39 -0.50 14.51 15.21
N ARG A 40 -0.10 13.68 16.19
CA ARG A 40 -0.13 14.04 17.63
C ARG A 40 0.75 15.25 17.91
N GLU A 41 1.96 15.27 17.34
CA GLU A 41 2.92 16.37 17.46
C GLU A 41 2.53 17.61 16.62
N GLY A 42 1.50 17.53 15.80
CA GLY A 42 1.04 18.64 14.95
C GLY A 42 1.94 18.91 13.74
N LYS A 43 2.81 17.97 13.38
CA LYS A 43 3.68 18.07 12.18
C LYS A 43 2.92 17.88 10.88
N VAL A 44 1.84 17.08 10.93
CA VAL A 44 1.02 16.72 9.78
C VAL A 44 -0.45 16.93 10.14
N VAL A 45 -1.21 17.48 9.20
CA VAL A 45 -2.65 17.66 9.35
C VAL A 45 -3.36 16.33 9.13
N ILE A 46 -4.35 16.00 9.99
CA ILE A 46 -5.06 14.72 9.96
C ILE A 46 -5.72 14.43 8.60
N SER A 47 -6.31 15.44 7.95
CA SER A 47 -7.00 15.30 6.65
C SER A 47 -6.09 14.88 5.50
N THR A 48 -4.77 15.02 5.64
CA THR A 48 -3.82 14.54 4.63
C THR A 48 -3.58 13.03 4.70
N ILE A 49 -3.94 12.39 5.81
CA ILE A 49 -3.68 10.97 6.08
C ILE A 49 -4.99 10.17 6.18
N VAL A 50 -6.01 10.74 6.84
CA VAL A 50 -7.28 10.06 7.13
C VAL A 50 -8.44 10.88 6.57
N ASP A 51 -9.28 10.22 5.75
CA ASP A 51 -10.51 10.80 5.19
C ASP A 51 -11.72 10.64 6.13
N GLY A 52 -11.68 9.66 7.03
CA GLY A 52 -12.77 9.39 7.97
C GLY A 52 -12.67 8.00 8.60
N PHE A 53 -13.79 7.54 9.13
CA PHE A 53 -13.91 6.25 9.80
C PHE A 53 -15.09 5.46 9.23
N SER A 54 -14.95 4.14 9.19
CA SER A 54 -16.03 3.24 8.84
C SER A 54 -16.76 2.82 10.12
N ASN A 55 -17.98 3.28 10.28
CA ASN A 55 -18.89 2.84 11.35
C ASN A 55 -20.03 2.04 10.73
N PRO A 56 -20.18 0.74 11.03
CA PRO A 56 -21.25 -0.07 10.46
C PRO A 56 -22.66 0.35 10.88
N ASN A 57 -22.78 1.27 11.84
CA ASN A 57 -24.07 1.71 12.44
C ASN A 57 -24.42 3.19 12.24
N GLU A 58 -23.58 3.98 11.59
CA GLU A 58 -23.81 5.40 11.34
C GLU A 58 -23.59 5.75 9.88
N ALA A 59 -24.38 6.71 9.35
CA ALA A 59 -24.10 7.31 8.05
C ALA A 59 -22.72 7.97 8.10
N ASP A 60 -21.90 7.69 7.10
CA ASP A 60 -20.50 8.13 7.02
C ASP A 60 -20.40 9.66 7.17
N ASP A 61 -19.81 10.12 8.28
CA ASP A 61 -19.45 11.52 8.51
C ASP A 61 -18.10 11.78 7.79
N TYR A 62 -18.21 12.31 6.59
CA TYR A 62 -17.07 12.62 5.73
C TYR A 62 -16.78 14.13 5.72
N VAL A 63 -15.51 14.48 5.78
CA VAL A 63 -15.04 15.86 5.57
C VAL A 63 -14.31 15.90 4.24
N ALA A 64 -14.98 16.39 3.17
CA ALA A 64 -14.39 16.48 1.85
C ALA A 64 -13.20 17.44 1.81
N GLU A 65 -12.12 17.09 1.08
CA GLU A 65 -11.01 18.03 0.80
C GLU A 65 -11.53 19.31 0.12
N GLU A 66 -12.61 19.21 -0.66
CA GLU A 66 -13.27 20.35 -1.31
C GLU A 66 -13.82 21.39 -0.32
N ASP A 67 -14.21 20.96 0.89
CA ASP A 67 -14.63 21.88 1.96
C ASP A 67 -13.47 22.72 2.51
N PHE A 68 -12.21 22.35 2.19
CA PHE A 68 -11.01 23.08 2.58
C PHE A 68 -10.49 23.99 1.46
N ASP A 69 -10.56 23.57 0.19
CA ASP A 69 -10.09 24.36 -0.96
C ASP A 69 -11.03 25.56 -1.25
N GLU A 70 -12.34 25.42 -0.96
CA GLU A 70 -13.32 26.52 -1.13
C GLU A 70 -13.18 27.64 -0.07
N PHE A 71 -12.50 27.34 1.05
CA PHE A 71 -12.29 28.32 2.14
C PHE A 71 -11.02 29.18 1.97
N ASP A 72 -10.04 28.74 1.19
CA ASP A 72 -8.82 29.51 0.92
C ASP A 72 -9.04 30.62 -0.13
N GLU A 73 -10.11 30.55 -0.95
CA GLU A 73 -10.44 31.57 -1.95
C GLU A 73 -11.50 32.60 -1.54
N ALA A 74 -12.17 32.42 -0.39
CA ALA A 74 -13.15 33.36 0.14
C ALA A 74 -12.49 34.31 1.17
N ASP A 75 -11.73 35.24 0.70
CA ASP A 75 -11.29 36.38 1.48
C ASP A 75 -12.42 37.41 1.57
N ASP A 76 -12.66 37.91 2.81
CA ASP A 76 -13.53 39.03 3.22
C ASP A 76 -15.06 38.94 3.01
N ASP A 77 -15.80 38.54 4.01
CA ASP A 77 -16.68 39.33 4.86
C ASP A 77 -17.69 38.46 5.66
N ASP A 78 -17.75 38.61 6.98
CA ASP A 78 -18.79 38.07 7.91
C ASP A 78 -18.86 36.52 8.17
N GLY A 79 -17.82 35.72 7.86
CA GLY A 79 -17.84 34.25 7.96
C GLY A 79 -17.31 33.60 9.26
N LYS A 80 -17.44 34.22 10.44
CA LYS A 80 -16.95 33.67 11.73
C LYS A 80 -17.60 32.34 12.18
N GLY A 81 -18.67 31.89 11.53
CA GLY A 81 -19.40 30.66 11.88
C GLY A 81 -18.83 29.40 11.20
N GLY A 82 -18.47 29.46 9.92
CA GLY A 82 -18.01 28.32 9.13
C GLY A 82 -16.62 27.83 9.54
N SER A 83 -15.67 28.73 9.75
CA SER A 83 -14.30 28.40 10.18
C SER A 83 -14.27 27.70 11.55
N LYS A 84 -15.10 28.12 12.51
CA LYS A 84 -15.19 27.47 13.84
C LYS A 84 -15.80 26.07 13.78
N ALA A 85 -16.78 25.82 12.91
CA ALA A 85 -17.40 24.53 12.74
C ALA A 85 -16.41 23.53 12.09
N LEU A 86 -15.67 23.97 11.09
CA LEU A 86 -14.63 23.17 10.43
C LEU A 86 -13.48 22.81 11.38
N THR A 87 -13.00 23.79 12.16
CA THR A 87 -11.96 23.56 13.18
C THR A 87 -12.41 22.53 14.21
N LYS A 88 -13.67 22.60 14.69
CA LYS A 88 -14.21 21.61 15.61
C LYS A 88 -14.30 20.20 14.99
N LYS A 89 -14.75 20.08 13.74
CA LYS A 89 -14.79 18.79 13.01
C LYS A 89 -13.40 18.19 12.87
N LEU A 90 -12.40 19.00 12.54
CA LEU A 90 -10.99 18.56 12.44
C LEU A 90 -10.43 18.10 13.79
N GLU A 91 -10.73 18.82 14.87
CA GLU A 91 -10.30 18.44 16.21
C GLU A 91 -10.96 17.14 16.66
N GLU A 92 -12.24 16.96 16.35
CA GLU A 92 -12.96 15.72 16.64
C GLU A 92 -12.43 14.55 15.82
N LEU A 93 -12.21 14.73 14.52
CA LEU A 93 -11.57 13.74 13.64
C LEU A 93 -10.17 13.36 14.15
N LYS A 94 -9.37 14.35 14.56
CA LYS A 94 -8.05 14.13 15.15
C LYS A 94 -8.13 13.30 16.42
N LYS A 95 -9.07 13.62 17.32
CA LYS A 95 -9.25 12.90 18.58
C LYS A 95 -9.61 11.43 18.33
N GLN A 96 -10.61 11.17 17.48
CA GLN A 96 -11.05 9.83 17.13
C GLN A 96 -9.92 9.03 16.44
N ALA A 97 -9.16 9.68 15.54
CA ALA A 97 -8.02 9.07 14.90
C ALA A 97 -6.94 8.63 15.90
N LEU A 98 -6.58 9.51 16.83
CA LEU A 98 -5.57 9.21 17.85
C LEU A 98 -5.99 8.07 18.78
N GLU A 99 -7.25 7.99 19.16
CA GLU A 99 -7.81 6.88 19.95
C GLU A 99 -7.69 5.55 19.19
N ARG A 100 -7.99 5.54 17.88
CA ARG A 100 -7.83 4.34 17.03
C ARG A 100 -6.36 3.98 16.80
N PHE A 101 -5.48 4.94 16.61
CA PHE A 101 -4.04 4.68 16.51
C PHE A 101 -3.46 4.12 17.81
N ASP A 102 -3.91 4.57 18.97
CA ASP A 102 -3.51 4.01 20.24
C ASP A 102 -3.97 2.55 20.39
N LYS A 103 -5.19 2.24 19.98
CA LYS A 103 -5.71 0.86 19.94
C LYS A 103 -4.94 -0.02 18.93
N LEU A 104 -4.61 0.51 17.75
CA LEU A 104 -3.75 -0.19 16.79
C LEU A 104 -2.37 -0.49 17.38
N ARG A 105 -1.79 0.44 18.14
CA ARG A 105 -0.51 0.25 18.84
C ARG A 105 -0.57 -0.90 19.83
N GLU A 106 -1.60 -0.94 20.66
CA GLU A 106 -1.79 -2.06 21.62
C GLU A 106 -1.92 -3.41 20.90
N LEU A 107 -2.68 -3.47 19.81
CA LEU A 107 -2.82 -4.69 19.01
C LEU A 107 -1.51 -5.08 18.34
N PHE A 108 -0.76 -4.11 17.82
CA PHE A 108 0.53 -4.33 17.20
C PHE A 108 1.57 -4.87 18.19
N GLU A 109 1.61 -4.33 19.41
CA GLU A 109 2.46 -4.86 20.49
C GLU A 109 2.09 -6.30 20.88
N LYS A 110 0.79 -6.64 20.89
CA LYS A 110 0.34 -8.01 21.12
C LYS A 110 0.84 -8.97 20.01
N VAL A 111 0.75 -8.56 18.76
CA VAL A 111 1.28 -9.32 17.61
C VAL A 111 2.78 -9.54 17.76
N HIS A 112 3.54 -8.50 18.12
CA HIS A 112 4.98 -8.61 18.37
C HIS A 112 5.32 -9.58 19.50
N LYS A 113 4.64 -9.47 20.63
CA LYS A 113 4.86 -10.38 21.78
C LYS A 113 4.57 -11.85 21.42
N ILE A 114 3.57 -12.10 20.59
CA ILE A 114 3.26 -13.46 20.12
C ILE A 114 4.32 -13.93 19.14
N TYR A 115 4.73 -13.06 18.21
CA TYR A 115 5.81 -13.36 17.28
C TYR A 115 7.12 -13.74 17.97
N ASP A 116 7.52 -13.00 19.03
CA ASP A 116 8.74 -13.27 19.80
C ASP A 116 8.68 -14.59 20.58
N LYS A 117 7.48 -15.00 21.01
CA LYS A 117 7.31 -16.23 21.80
C LYS A 117 7.10 -17.48 20.96
N GLU A 118 6.30 -17.38 19.94
CA GLU A 118 5.77 -18.54 19.19
C GLU A 118 6.22 -18.54 17.72
N GLY A 119 6.75 -17.42 17.22
CA GLY A 119 7.15 -17.25 15.85
C GLY A 119 5.99 -16.88 14.90
N TYR A 120 6.32 -16.79 13.62
CA TYR A 120 5.40 -16.42 12.55
C TYR A 120 4.43 -17.57 12.20
N GLY A 121 3.17 -17.21 11.91
CA GLY A 121 2.19 -18.16 11.32
C GLY A 121 1.55 -19.12 12.32
N THR A 122 1.77 -18.98 13.63
CA THR A 122 1.05 -19.76 14.64
C THR A 122 -0.43 -19.34 14.69
N PRO A 123 -1.35 -20.22 15.15
CA PRO A 123 -2.77 -19.87 15.28
C PRO A 123 -3.01 -18.60 16.12
N ALA A 124 -2.20 -18.43 17.18
CA ALA A 124 -2.26 -17.22 18.02
C ALA A 124 -1.82 -15.97 17.25
N TYR A 125 -0.74 -16.06 16.46
CA TYR A 125 -0.28 -14.99 15.59
C TYR A 125 -1.33 -14.60 14.56
N VAL A 126 -1.90 -15.57 13.85
CA VAL A 126 -2.93 -15.34 12.82
C VAL A 126 -4.15 -14.63 13.42
N LYS A 127 -4.61 -15.08 14.61
CA LYS A 127 -5.74 -14.45 15.30
C LYS A 127 -5.43 -13.01 15.72
N ALA A 128 -4.24 -12.75 16.24
CA ALA A 128 -3.83 -11.40 16.65
C ALA A 128 -3.67 -10.49 15.43
N GLN A 129 -3.13 -11.00 14.33
CA GLN A 129 -3.00 -10.29 13.08
C GLN A 129 -4.37 -9.96 12.45
N ALA A 130 -5.33 -10.88 12.52
CA ALA A 130 -6.70 -10.64 12.06
C ALA A 130 -7.37 -9.51 12.85
N ALA A 131 -7.24 -9.50 14.18
CA ALA A 131 -7.78 -8.43 15.01
C ALA A 131 -7.15 -7.06 14.71
N LEU A 132 -5.83 -7.04 14.42
CA LEU A 132 -5.14 -5.82 14.00
C LEU A 132 -5.65 -5.32 12.64
N SER A 133 -5.85 -6.23 11.69
CA SER A 133 -6.39 -5.92 10.36
C SER A 133 -7.82 -5.38 10.45
N GLU A 134 -8.69 -6.00 11.24
CA GLU A 134 -10.06 -5.54 11.46
C GLU A 134 -10.10 -4.11 12.02
N GLU A 135 -9.27 -3.79 13.01
CA GLU A 135 -9.18 -2.43 13.55
C GLU A 135 -8.65 -1.45 12.52
N LEU A 136 -7.61 -1.83 11.75
CA LEU A 136 -7.06 -0.97 10.70
C LEU A 136 -8.11 -0.64 9.63
N MET A 137 -8.95 -1.60 9.25
CA MET A 137 -10.01 -1.43 8.26
C MET A 137 -11.14 -0.49 8.71
N THR A 138 -11.20 -0.13 9.99
CA THR A 138 -12.13 0.90 10.49
C THR A 138 -11.69 2.32 10.18
N ILE A 139 -10.42 2.52 9.80
CA ILE A 139 -9.84 3.82 9.44
C ILE A 139 -9.83 3.93 7.92
N ARG A 140 -10.41 5.00 7.39
CA ARG A 140 -10.31 5.34 5.96
C ARG A 140 -9.12 6.23 5.74
N PHE A 141 -8.12 5.69 5.10
CA PHE A 141 -6.93 6.44 4.71
C PHE A 141 -7.14 7.11 3.36
N THR A 142 -6.52 8.27 3.16
CA THR A 142 -6.50 8.94 1.85
C THR A 142 -5.84 8.04 0.81
N ALA A 143 -6.28 8.13 -0.44
CA ALA A 143 -5.69 7.36 -1.56
C ALA A 143 -4.17 7.56 -1.64
N LYS A 144 -3.69 8.79 -1.41
CA LYS A 144 -2.27 9.14 -1.37
C LYS A 144 -1.50 8.41 -0.27
N THR A 145 -2.10 8.26 0.91
CA THR A 145 -1.50 7.51 2.02
C THR A 145 -1.44 6.03 1.70
N ILE A 146 -2.51 5.46 1.14
CA ILE A 146 -2.54 4.05 0.70
C ILE A 146 -1.44 3.80 -0.33
N GLU A 147 -1.30 4.67 -1.33
CA GLU A 147 -0.26 4.57 -2.36
C GLU A 147 1.15 4.61 -1.75
N LYS A 148 1.42 5.55 -0.85
CA LYS A 148 2.71 5.62 -0.11
C LYS A 148 3.03 4.33 0.62
N LEU A 149 2.06 3.74 1.32
CA LEU A 149 2.23 2.48 2.05
C LEU A 149 2.47 1.29 1.10
N CYS A 150 1.76 1.26 -0.02
CA CYS A 150 1.94 0.25 -1.05
C CYS A 150 3.33 0.35 -1.71
N ASP A 151 3.80 1.55 -1.99
CA ASP A 151 5.13 1.78 -2.57
C ASP A 151 6.25 1.34 -1.63
N MET A 152 6.06 1.48 -0.32
CA MET A 152 7.01 0.96 0.66
C MET A 152 7.12 -0.57 0.57
N VAL A 153 6.00 -1.28 0.48
CA VAL A 153 5.99 -2.75 0.32
C VAL A 153 6.60 -3.16 -1.03
N ARG A 154 6.28 -2.46 -2.11
CA ARG A 154 6.89 -2.69 -3.45
C ARG A 154 8.41 -2.53 -3.40
N GLY A 155 8.89 -1.45 -2.79
CA GLY A 155 10.32 -1.20 -2.64
C GLY A 155 11.04 -2.33 -1.90
N GLN A 156 10.45 -2.85 -0.82
CA GLN A 156 10.99 -4.00 -0.08
C GLN A 156 11.04 -5.27 -0.93
N VAL A 157 9.97 -5.55 -1.69
CA VAL A 157 9.93 -6.73 -2.59
C VAL A 157 10.92 -6.59 -3.74
N ASP A 158 11.06 -5.40 -4.31
CA ASP A 158 12.01 -5.16 -5.39
C ASP A 158 13.46 -5.32 -4.92
N ASP A 159 13.76 -4.92 -3.70
CA ASP A 159 15.06 -5.18 -3.06
C ASP A 159 15.33 -6.67 -2.91
N VAL A 160 14.34 -7.46 -2.49
CA VAL A 160 14.44 -8.93 -2.43
C VAL A 160 14.72 -9.50 -3.82
N ARG A 161 13.88 -9.14 -4.79
CA ARG A 161 13.98 -9.64 -6.18
C ARG A 161 15.30 -9.27 -6.84
N LYS A 162 15.85 -8.08 -6.54
CA LYS A 162 17.16 -7.65 -7.04
C LYS A 162 18.27 -8.56 -6.52
N LYS A 163 18.28 -8.85 -5.22
CA LYS A 163 19.26 -9.75 -4.60
C LYS A 163 19.11 -11.19 -5.08
N GLU A 164 17.89 -11.69 -5.25
CA GLU A 164 17.63 -13.01 -5.81
C GLU A 164 18.11 -13.16 -7.25
N ARG A 165 17.88 -12.13 -8.08
CA ARG A 165 18.39 -12.10 -9.46
C ARG A 165 19.92 -12.11 -9.51
N GLU A 166 20.56 -11.40 -8.59
CA GLU A 166 22.01 -11.37 -8.50
C GLU A 166 22.57 -12.72 -8.04
N LEU A 167 21.93 -13.36 -7.04
CA LEU A 167 22.26 -14.72 -6.62
C LEU A 167 22.12 -15.72 -7.76
N ARG A 168 21.02 -15.68 -8.50
CA ARG A 168 20.83 -16.52 -9.68
C ARG A 168 21.93 -16.31 -10.70
N ARG A 169 22.29 -15.05 -11.00
CA ARG A 169 23.37 -14.72 -11.93
C ARG A 169 24.70 -15.31 -11.50
N ILE A 170 25.03 -15.27 -10.22
CA ILE A 170 26.26 -15.85 -9.71
C ILE A 170 26.20 -17.38 -9.76
N ILE A 171 25.14 -17.99 -9.26
CA ILE A 171 25.04 -19.45 -9.08
C ILE A 171 24.81 -20.16 -10.41
N VAL A 172 23.95 -19.66 -11.26
CA VAL A 172 23.60 -20.29 -12.56
C VAL A 172 24.59 -19.86 -13.63
N ASP A 173 24.73 -18.55 -13.87
CA ASP A 173 25.48 -18.07 -15.05
C ASP A 173 27.01 -18.14 -14.84
N LYS A 174 27.50 -17.79 -13.64
CA LYS A 174 28.96 -17.84 -13.36
C LYS A 174 29.43 -19.20 -12.89
N CYS A 175 28.73 -19.85 -11.96
CA CYS A 175 29.14 -21.14 -11.41
C CYS A 175 28.75 -22.32 -12.30
N GLY A 176 27.78 -22.14 -13.21
CA GLY A 176 27.34 -23.16 -14.13
C GLY A 176 26.39 -24.21 -13.54
N MET A 177 25.71 -23.87 -12.42
CA MET A 177 24.68 -24.75 -11.88
C MET A 177 23.48 -24.79 -12.83
N PRO A 178 22.93 -25.97 -13.18
CA PRO A 178 21.75 -26.06 -14.03
C PRO A 178 20.58 -25.32 -13.41
N GLN A 179 19.84 -24.56 -14.21
CA GLN A 179 18.72 -23.76 -13.78
C GLN A 179 17.63 -24.58 -13.07
N GLU A 180 17.37 -25.80 -13.55
CA GLU A 180 16.39 -26.72 -12.94
C GLU A 180 16.81 -27.10 -11.50
N THR A 181 18.08 -27.37 -11.27
CA THR A 181 18.62 -27.68 -9.94
C THR A 181 18.52 -26.47 -9.04
N PHE A 182 18.86 -25.29 -9.56
CA PHE A 182 18.74 -24.04 -8.81
C PHE A 182 17.29 -23.76 -8.37
N ILE A 183 16.33 -23.87 -9.28
CA ILE A 183 14.91 -23.63 -8.98
C ILE A 183 14.37 -24.62 -7.96
N LYS A 184 14.86 -25.87 -8.00
CA LYS A 184 14.42 -26.92 -7.08
C LYS A 184 15.00 -26.78 -5.67
N ASP A 185 16.30 -26.51 -5.58
CA ASP A 185 17.02 -26.60 -4.30
C ASP A 185 17.20 -25.23 -3.60
N PHE A 186 17.41 -24.17 -4.36
CA PHE A 186 17.80 -22.88 -3.81
C PHE A 186 16.68 -22.14 -3.04
N PRO A 187 15.41 -22.15 -3.45
CA PRO A 187 14.36 -21.43 -2.72
C PRO A 187 14.22 -21.84 -1.26
N ALA A 188 14.40 -23.13 -0.97
CA ALA A 188 14.36 -23.66 0.40
C ALA A 188 15.63 -23.29 1.21
N ASN A 189 16.71 -22.93 0.53
CA ASN A 189 18.01 -22.61 1.11
C ASN A 189 18.42 -21.15 0.92
N LEU A 190 17.49 -20.29 0.54
CA LEU A 190 17.74 -18.88 0.23
C LEU A 190 18.51 -18.14 1.33
N LEU A 191 18.19 -18.41 2.59
CA LEU A 191 18.80 -17.79 3.77
C LEU A 191 19.83 -18.69 4.45
N ASN A 192 20.12 -19.87 3.91
CA ASN A 192 21.03 -20.83 4.52
C ASN A 192 22.46 -20.64 4.01
N LEU A 193 23.28 -19.93 4.78
CA LEU A 193 24.69 -19.65 4.46
C LEU A 193 25.52 -20.92 4.26
N LYS A 194 25.20 -22.03 4.95
CA LYS A 194 25.91 -23.31 4.85
C LYS A 194 25.58 -24.07 3.56
N TRP A 195 24.51 -23.72 2.87
CA TRP A 195 24.12 -24.41 1.64
C TRP A 195 25.17 -24.25 0.54
N VAL A 196 25.71 -23.04 0.38
CA VAL A 196 26.73 -22.77 -0.64
C VAL A 196 28.02 -23.53 -0.37
N GLU A 197 28.41 -23.68 0.89
CA GLU A 197 29.59 -24.45 1.30
C GLU A 197 29.39 -25.94 0.99
N LYS A 198 28.21 -26.48 1.26
CA LYS A 198 27.85 -27.86 0.91
C LYS A 198 27.89 -28.09 -0.61
N GLN A 199 27.38 -27.16 -1.41
CA GLN A 199 27.42 -27.26 -2.87
C GLN A 199 28.85 -27.16 -3.41
N ALA A 200 29.71 -26.33 -2.81
CA ALA A 200 31.10 -26.22 -3.15
C ALA A 200 31.89 -27.51 -2.83
N ALA A 201 31.53 -28.22 -1.76
CA ALA A 201 32.14 -29.49 -1.38
C ALA A 201 31.55 -30.74 -2.06
N ALA A 202 30.44 -30.59 -2.78
CA ALA A 202 29.68 -31.73 -3.34
C ALA A 202 30.33 -32.45 -4.53
N GLY A 203 31.47 -32.00 -5.05
CA GLY A 203 32.19 -32.60 -6.17
C GLY A 203 31.42 -32.55 -7.51
N LYS A 204 30.50 -31.62 -7.63
CA LYS A 204 29.70 -31.36 -8.86
C LYS A 204 30.49 -30.51 -9.86
N PRO A 205 30.12 -30.50 -11.15
CA PRO A 205 30.82 -29.70 -12.16
C PRO A 205 30.96 -28.22 -11.82
N TRP A 206 30.01 -27.66 -11.06
CA TRP A 206 29.98 -26.25 -10.61
C TRP A 206 30.70 -26.00 -9.28
N SER A 207 31.04 -27.07 -8.52
CA SER A 207 31.59 -26.93 -7.15
C SER A 207 32.89 -26.13 -7.07
N THR A 208 33.79 -26.30 -8.02
CA THR A 208 35.09 -25.60 -8.06
C THR A 208 34.91 -24.09 -8.25
N ILE A 209 34.01 -23.69 -9.15
CA ILE A 209 33.75 -22.27 -9.40
C ILE A 209 32.93 -21.69 -8.25
N MET A 210 32.00 -22.48 -7.70
CA MET A 210 31.20 -22.06 -6.55
C MET A 210 32.06 -21.80 -5.30
N ALA A 211 33.08 -22.60 -5.04
CA ALA A 211 34.03 -22.39 -3.96
C ALA A 211 34.72 -21.02 -4.03
N ARG A 212 35.00 -20.51 -5.21
CA ARG A 212 35.58 -19.17 -5.43
C ARG A 212 34.55 -18.04 -5.25
N ASN A 213 33.27 -18.34 -5.33
CA ASN A 213 32.17 -17.37 -5.22
C ASN A 213 31.38 -17.49 -3.90
N ILE A 214 31.87 -18.26 -2.92
CA ILE A 214 31.23 -18.36 -1.60
C ILE A 214 31.02 -16.99 -0.95
N PRO A 215 32.04 -16.10 -0.84
CA PRO A 215 31.87 -14.82 -0.15
C PRO A 215 30.78 -13.92 -0.74
N PRO A 216 30.71 -13.67 -2.07
CA PRO A 216 29.66 -12.83 -2.64
C PRO A 216 28.27 -13.45 -2.54
N ILE A 217 28.13 -14.78 -2.58
CA ILE A 217 26.85 -15.45 -2.39
C ILE A 217 26.39 -15.31 -0.95
N GLN A 218 27.26 -15.56 0.03
CA GLN A 218 26.94 -15.43 1.45
C GLN A 218 26.63 -13.99 1.83
N ASP A 219 27.33 -12.99 1.26
CA ASP A 219 27.04 -11.56 1.49
C ASP A 219 25.60 -11.21 1.03
N LEU A 220 25.18 -11.70 -0.13
CA LEU A 220 23.81 -11.48 -0.62
C LEU A 220 22.78 -12.21 0.25
N GLN A 221 23.07 -13.45 0.67
CA GLN A 221 22.19 -14.20 1.60
C GLN A 221 22.07 -13.49 2.95
N GLN A 222 23.19 -12.94 3.47
CA GLN A 222 23.16 -12.16 4.70
C GLN A 222 22.31 -10.90 4.56
N LYS A 223 22.46 -10.16 3.46
CA LYS A 223 21.61 -8.99 3.15
C LYS A 223 20.12 -9.34 3.06
N LEU A 224 19.78 -10.53 2.55
CA LEU A 224 18.40 -11.02 2.56
C LEU A 224 17.91 -11.37 3.97
N THR A 225 18.77 -11.97 4.78
CA THR A 225 18.48 -12.26 6.20
C THR A 225 18.24 -10.98 6.98
N ASP A 226 19.10 -9.98 6.80
CA ASP A 226 18.95 -8.67 7.44
C ASP A 226 17.66 -7.95 7.00
N LEU A 227 17.30 -8.08 5.73
CA LEU A 227 16.06 -7.53 5.21
C LEU A 227 14.84 -8.25 5.83
N GLN A 228 14.86 -9.58 5.91
CA GLN A 228 13.80 -10.36 6.57
C GLN A 228 13.63 -9.96 8.04
N SER A 229 14.73 -9.75 8.75
CA SER A 229 14.71 -9.30 10.15
C SER A 229 14.09 -7.90 10.31
N ARG A 230 14.29 -7.00 9.34
CA ARG A 230 13.69 -5.67 9.35
C ARG A 230 12.20 -5.67 9.02
N VAL A 231 11.78 -6.49 8.07
CA VAL A 231 10.34 -6.58 7.68
C VAL A 231 9.52 -7.45 8.62
N VAL A 232 10.17 -8.29 9.43
CA VAL A 232 9.56 -9.15 10.47
C VAL A 232 8.54 -10.14 9.90
N VAL A 233 8.64 -10.47 8.62
CA VAL A 233 7.84 -11.51 7.94
C VAL A 233 8.74 -12.32 7.02
N PRO A 234 8.43 -13.61 6.77
CA PRO A 234 9.15 -14.40 5.77
C PRO A 234 9.13 -13.74 4.40
N LEU A 235 10.25 -13.78 3.66
CA LEU A 235 10.34 -13.14 2.34
C LEU A 235 9.33 -13.68 1.33
N ALA A 236 8.95 -14.96 1.46
CA ALA A 236 7.89 -15.56 0.64
C ALA A 236 6.53 -14.92 0.94
N GLU A 237 6.22 -14.68 2.21
CA GLU A 237 4.97 -14.01 2.61
C GLU A 237 4.97 -12.54 2.20
N LEU A 238 6.10 -11.84 2.30
CA LEU A 238 6.22 -10.46 1.80
C LEU A 238 5.87 -10.37 0.30
N LYS A 239 6.31 -11.34 -0.50
CA LYS A 239 5.93 -11.45 -1.92
C LYS A 239 4.44 -11.76 -2.10
N GLY A 240 3.87 -12.59 -1.22
CA GLY A 240 2.43 -12.88 -1.17
C GLY A 240 1.60 -11.65 -0.88
N ILE A 241 2.00 -10.85 0.10
CA ILE A 241 1.40 -9.55 0.44
C ILE A 241 1.41 -8.63 -0.79
N ASN A 242 2.56 -8.48 -1.44
CA ASN A 242 2.68 -7.65 -2.64
C ASN A 242 1.80 -8.15 -3.80
N LYS A 243 1.65 -9.47 -3.95
CA LYS A 243 0.77 -10.04 -4.97
C LYS A 243 -0.70 -9.68 -4.72
N ARG A 244 -1.20 -9.91 -3.49
CA ARG A 244 -2.57 -9.54 -3.10
C ARG A 244 -2.83 -8.04 -3.25
N MET A 245 -1.87 -7.22 -2.85
CA MET A 245 -1.92 -5.77 -3.00
C MET A 245 -2.05 -5.35 -4.47
N ASN A 246 -1.23 -5.92 -5.37
CA ASN A 246 -1.29 -5.62 -6.80
C ASN A 246 -2.60 -6.11 -7.46
N GLU A 247 -3.18 -7.20 -6.99
CA GLU A 247 -4.49 -7.68 -7.42
C GLU A 247 -5.59 -6.67 -7.06
N GLY A 248 -5.58 -6.15 -5.84
CA GLY A 248 -6.49 -5.08 -5.40
C GLY A 248 -6.31 -3.80 -6.21
N GLU A 249 -5.07 -3.38 -6.44
CA GLU A 249 -4.74 -2.22 -7.27
C GLU A 249 -5.26 -2.38 -8.71
N SER A 250 -5.05 -3.55 -9.32
CA SER A 250 -5.53 -3.81 -10.66
C SER A 250 -7.06 -3.71 -10.73
N THR A 251 -7.75 -4.29 -9.76
CA THR A 251 -9.22 -4.23 -9.66
C THR A 251 -9.71 -2.78 -9.57
N SER A 252 -9.12 -1.97 -8.71
CA SER A 252 -9.46 -0.55 -8.56
C SER A 252 -9.16 0.23 -9.84
N ARG A 253 -7.99 0.04 -10.44
CA ARG A 253 -7.58 0.72 -11.68
C ARG A 253 -8.47 0.38 -12.87
N ASP A 254 -8.81 -0.91 -13.05
CA ASP A 254 -9.67 -1.35 -14.14
C ASP A 254 -11.08 -0.80 -13.97
N ALA A 255 -11.61 -0.75 -12.75
CA ALA A 255 -12.89 -0.13 -12.45
C ALA A 255 -12.88 1.40 -12.69
N LYS A 256 -11.80 2.11 -12.29
CA LYS A 256 -11.63 3.55 -12.60
C LYS A 256 -11.61 3.79 -14.10
N LYS A 257 -10.90 2.95 -14.87
CA LYS A 257 -10.88 3.04 -16.34
C LYS A 257 -12.26 2.88 -16.93
N GLU A 258 -13.02 1.89 -16.49
CA GLU A 258 -14.40 1.66 -16.93
C GLU A 258 -15.32 2.84 -16.60
N MET A 259 -15.17 3.45 -15.42
CA MET A 259 -15.90 4.65 -15.03
C MET A 259 -15.60 5.84 -15.95
N ILE A 260 -14.33 6.05 -16.30
CA ILE A 260 -13.91 7.10 -17.24
C ILE A 260 -14.53 6.84 -18.61
N GLU A 261 -14.42 5.62 -19.15
CA GLU A 261 -14.96 5.25 -20.47
C GLU A 261 -16.48 5.44 -20.54
N ALA A 262 -17.21 5.08 -19.48
CA ALA A 262 -18.65 5.28 -19.39
C ALA A 262 -19.06 6.77 -19.44
N ASN A 263 -18.20 7.66 -18.95
CA ASN A 263 -18.47 9.10 -18.86
C ASN A 263 -17.87 9.93 -20.02
N LEU A 264 -17.18 9.32 -21.01
CA LEU A 264 -16.63 10.07 -22.16
C LEU A 264 -17.68 10.84 -22.95
N ARG A 265 -18.90 10.29 -23.09
CA ARG A 265 -20.02 10.98 -23.77
C ARG A 265 -20.45 12.25 -23.02
N LEU A 266 -20.40 12.24 -21.70
CA LEU A 266 -20.69 13.40 -20.87
C LEU A 266 -19.66 14.50 -21.14
N VAL A 267 -18.36 14.17 -21.17
CA VAL A 267 -17.29 15.11 -21.47
C VAL A 267 -17.50 15.77 -22.84
N ILE A 268 -17.83 14.98 -23.88
CA ILE A 268 -18.12 15.51 -25.23
C ILE A 268 -19.32 16.46 -25.18
N SER A 269 -20.38 16.12 -24.44
CA SER A 269 -21.56 16.96 -24.29
C SER A 269 -21.26 18.28 -23.59
N ILE A 270 -20.40 18.25 -22.58
CA ILE A 270 -19.92 19.46 -21.87
C ILE A 270 -19.05 20.28 -22.80
N ALA A 271 -18.05 19.68 -23.46
CA ALA A 271 -17.15 20.38 -24.38
C ALA A 271 -17.89 21.16 -25.48
N LYS A 272 -18.99 20.59 -26.02
CA LYS A 272 -19.84 21.29 -27.00
C LYS A 272 -20.43 22.62 -26.51
N LYS A 273 -20.69 22.76 -25.20
CA LYS A 273 -21.23 24.00 -24.62
C LYS A 273 -20.17 25.10 -24.49
N TYR A 274 -18.88 24.76 -24.56
CA TYR A 274 -17.74 25.66 -24.42
C TYR A 274 -17.06 25.99 -25.76
N THR A 275 -17.58 25.49 -26.89
CA THR A 275 -17.08 25.85 -28.22
C THR A 275 -17.20 27.36 -28.48
N ASN A 276 -16.34 27.89 -29.31
CA ASN A 276 -16.27 29.33 -29.69
C ASN A 276 -15.80 30.27 -28.57
N ARG A 277 -15.06 29.73 -27.56
CA ARG A 277 -14.49 30.52 -26.45
C ARG A 277 -12.95 30.56 -26.45
N GLY A 278 -12.32 30.37 -27.61
CA GLY A 278 -10.86 30.54 -27.78
C GLY A 278 -10.06 29.24 -27.84
N LEU A 279 -10.62 28.08 -27.40
CA LEU A 279 -9.99 26.78 -27.52
C LEU A 279 -10.64 25.95 -28.63
N GLN A 280 -9.84 25.09 -29.28
CA GLN A 280 -10.38 24.14 -30.26
C GLN A 280 -11.17 23.04 -29.57
N PHE A 281 -12.15 22.48 -30.28
CA PHE A 281 -13.05 21.46 -29.72
C PHE A 281 -12.31 20.22 -29.19
N LEU A 282 -11.24 19.78 -29.87
CA LEU A 282 -10.42 18.65 -29.43
C LEU A 282 -9.67 18.95 -28.11
N ASP A 283 -9.20 20.19 -27.95
CA ASP A 283 -8.52 20.62 -26.73
C ASP A 283 -9.50 20.67 -25.55
N LEU A 284 -10.73 21.15 -25.79
CA LEU A 284 -11.80 21.13 -24.79
C LEU A 284 -12.15 19.70 -24.33
N ILE A 285 -12.16 18.73 -25.25
CA ILE A 285 -12.36 17.31 -24.89
C ILE A 285 -11.20 16.80 -24.06
N GLN A 286 -9.95 17.14 -24.40
CA GLN A 286 -8.77 16.71 -23.65
C GLN A 286 -8.79 17.27 -22.22
N GLU A 287 -9.04 18.57 -22.07
CA GLU A 287 -9.18 19.21 -20.75
C GLU A 287 -10.33 18.59 -19.94
N GLY A 288 -11.47 18.35 -20.58
CA GLY A 288 -12.60 17.66 -19.95
C GLY A 288 -12.27 16.26 -19.51
N ASN A 289 -11.48 15.51 -20.28
CA ASN A 289 -11.02 14.17 -19.90
C ASN A 289 -10.04 14.21 -18.74
N ILE A 290 -9.13 15.20 -18.69
CA ILE A 290 -8.20 15.41 -17.56
C ILE A 290 -9.00 15.72 -16.29
N GLY A 291 -10.02 16.59 -16.40
CA GLY A 291 -10.92 16.87 -15.28
C GLY A 291 -11.69 15.63 -14.83
N LEU A 292 -12.20 14.83 -15.75
CA LEU A 292 -12.88 13.57 -15.44
C LEU A 292 -11.95 12.57 -14.73
N MET A 293 -10.71 12.40 -15.21
CA MET A 293 -9.72 11.53 -14.55
C MET A 293 -9.45 11.97 -13.12
N LYS A 294 -9.24 13.25 -12.89
CA LYS A 294 -9.05 13.81 -11.54
C LYS A 294 -10.28 13.58 -10.64
N ALA A 295 -11.49 13.74 -11.18
CA ALA A 295 -12.72 13.49 -10.46
C ALA A 295 -12.89 12.01 -10.08
N VAL A 296 -12.54 11.09 -11.01
CA VAL A 296 -12.59 9.64 -10.74
C VAL A 296 -11.51 9.20 -9.74
N ASP A 297 -10.33 9.83 -9.75
CA ASP A 297 -9.29 9.55 -8.75
C ASP A 297 -9.67 9.99 -7.34
N LYS A 298 -10.45 11.07 -7.22
CA LYS A 298 -11.03 11.55 -5.95
C LYS A 298 -12.40 10.91 -5.65
N PHE A 299 -12.91 10.04 -6.54
CA PHE A 299 -14.24 9.46 -6.39
C PHE A 299 -14.24 8.38 -5.30
N GLU A 300 -15.06 8.60 -4.29
CA GLU A 300 -15.37 7.65 -3.24
C GLU A 300 -16.86 7.29 -3.31
N TYR A 301 -17.17 6.00 -3.24
CA TYR A 301 -18.55 5.55 -3.17
C TYR A 301 -19.12 5.82 -1.78
N ARG A 302 -20.26 6.52 -1.76
CA ARG A 302 -21.07 6.77 -0.56
C ARG A 302 -22.46 6.19 -0.71
#